data_c5ce1800c3634a69b46754e6b6b9e18d
#
_entry.id   c5ce1800c3634a69b46754e6b6b9e18d
#
_cell.length_a   1.000
_cell.length_b   1.000
_cell.length_c   1.000
_cell.angle_alpha   90.00
_cell.angle_beta   90.00
_cell.angle_gamma   90.00
#
_symmetry.space_group_name_H-M   'P 1'
#
loop_
_entity.id
_entity.type
_entity.pdbx_description
1 polymer ?
#
loop_
_entity_poly.entity_id
_entity_poly.type
_entity_poly.pdbx_seq_one_letter_code
_entity_poly.pdbx_strand_id
1 'polypeptide(L)'
;MNTSTHQSYIQTGIDLNKFFFIDFNIVDDYSLLLQVLGPIKPDQLGFTLCHEHLYHKAYTRYFVPKPLDNKYSHLNSTPVTIENLWHTVYHPHIHEDNLDLTSTAVQNAIDDELKFFKRNGGSSMVEVTTFGTDLAKLAEFSRKSGVNIIGSTGFYVHQAFSESIRSKSIENLYETMKNELISGVNGIRPGVIGELGSCWPIDSFEKNVLIAAAQLQNELRVPVIIHPGRHSEAPFEIIRIYTEAGGIVSKTIMSHLERLLNHINFWLIIVNNLNVFFLNFRNIRYRTID
;
A
#
# COMPACT_ATOMS: atom_id res chain seq x y z
N MET A 1 -15.72 40.78 -5.70
CA MET A 1 -16.81 39.80 -5.60
C MET A 1 -16.22 38.47 -5.21
N ASN A 2 -16.72 37.94 -4.14
CA ASN A 2 -16.26 36.84 -3.31
C ASN A 2 -15.55 35.66 -3.98
N THR A 3 -14.30 35.44 -3.57
CA THR A 3 -13.52 34.22 -3.70
C THR A 3 -13.58 33.43 -2.38
N SER A 4 -14.68 32.76 -2.13
CA SER A 4 -14.83 31.92 -0.93
C SER A 4 -15.57 30.61 -1.22
N THR A 5 -14.99 29.74 -2.07
CA THR A 5 -15.56 28.40 -2.34
C THR A 5 -14.50 27.32 -2.58
N HIS A 6 -13.39 27.34 -1.83
CA HIS A 6 -12.40 26.25 -1.91
C HIS A 6 -11.87 25.82 -0.55
N GLN A 7 -12.74 25.71 0.44
CA GLN A 7 -12.36 25.21 1.76
C GLN A 7 -13.40 24.22 2.34
N SER A 8 -13.65 23.13 1.61
CA SER A 8 -14.41 21.98 2.15
C SER A 8 -13.89 20.66 1.59
N TYR A 9 -12.59 20.43 1.68
CA TYR A 9 -12.01 19.11 1.43
C TYR A 9 -11.62 18.46 2.76
N ILE A 10 -12.57 17.68 3.27
CA ILE A 10 -12.40 16.47 4.07
C ILE A 10 -11.33 16.58 5.14
N GLN A 11 -11.70 17.17 6.24
CA GLN A 11 -11.20 16.77 7.53
C GLN A 11 -11.76 15.36 7.82
N THR A 12 -11.21 14.33 7.16
CA THR A 12 -11.28 13.00 7.76
C THR A 12 -10.42 13.11 9.00
N GLY A 13 -11.04 13.05 10.18
CA GLY A 13 -10.37 13.20 11.47
C GLY A 13 -9.44 12.03 11.82
N ILE A 14 -8.70 11.53 10.85
CA ILE A 14 -7.66 10.53 11.00
C ILE A 14 -6.42 11.30 11.45
N ASP A 15 -6.13 11.22 12.73
CA ASP A 15 -4.85 11.67 13.26
C ASP A 15 -3.78 10.65 12.85
N LEU A 16 -3.22 10.85 11.65
CA LEU A 16 -2.14 10.01 11.12
C LEU A 16 -0.94 9.95 12.08
N ASN A 17 -0.76 10.97 12.91
CA ASN A 17 0.30 10.98 13.92
C ASN A 17 0.14 9.82 14.93
N LYS A 18 -1.07 9.34 15.18
CA LYS A 18 -1.31 8.18 16.05
C LYS A 18 -0.98 6.85 15.39
N PHE A 19 -0.89 6.79 14.05
CA PHE A 19 -0.61 5.58 13.31
C PHE A 19 0.86 5.24 13.19
N PHE A 20 1.71 6.24 13.06
CA PHE A 20 3.11 6.07 12.70
C PHE A 20 4.07 6.06 13.90
N PHE A 21 3.58 5.86 15.12
CA PHE A 21 4.46 5.64 16.26
C PHE A 21 5.07 4.24 16.19
N ILE A 22 6.29 4.16 15.72
CA ILE A 22 7.14 2.99 15.88
C ILE A 22 7.78 3.14 17.27
N ASP A 23 7.27 2.37 18.22
CA ASP A 23 7.85 2.25 19.55
C ASP A 23 9.11 1.38 19.45
N PHE A 24 10.20 2.00 19.03
CA PHE A 24 11.50 1.38 19.09
C PHE A 24 12.08 1.62 20.50
N ASN A 25 11.95 0.67 21.40
CA ASN A 25 12.73 0.62 22.65
C ASN A 25 14.26 0.57 22.44
N ILE A 26 14.73 0.82 21.21
CA ILE A 26 16.15 0.81 20.81
C ILE A 26 16.65 2.24 20.51
N VAL A 27 15.77 3.24 20.47
CA VAL A 27 16.14 4.64 20.24
C VAL A 27 15.46 5.46 21.33
N ASP A 28 16.23 6.20 22.11
CA ASP A 28 15.79 7.01 23.26
C ASP A 28 14.81 8.16 22.92
N ASP A 29 14.27 8.22 21.68
CA ASP A 29 13.32 9.24 21.24
C ASP A 29 12.08 8.59 20.59
N TYR A 30 11.03 8.38 21.40
CA TYR A 30 9.74 7.72 21.06
C TYR A 30 8.87 8.45 20.03
N SER A 31 9.40 9.45 19.34
CA SER A 31 8.62 10.35 18.49
C SER A 31 9.01 10.33 17.01
N LEU A 32 9.76 9.34 16.52
CA LEU A 32 10.25 9.35 15.15
C LEU A 32 9.56 8.34 14.24
N LEU A 33 9.31 8.76 13.00
CA LEU A 33 8.77 7.95 11.91
C LEU A 33 9.88 7.60 10.93
N LEU A 34 9.92 6.35 10.45
CA LEU A 34 10.89 5.95 9.43
C LEU A 34 10.37 6.24 8.03
N GLN A 35 11.14 7.00 7.29
CA GLN A 35 11.03 7.13 5.84
C GLN A 35 12.38 6.72 5.20
N VAL A 36 12.41 6.52 3.88
CA VAL A 36 13.55 5.93 3.15
C VAL A 36 14.88 6.70 3.28
N LEU A 37 14.86 7.95 3.69
CA LEU A 37 16.07 8.76 3.95
C LEU A 37 16.45 8.85 5.45
N GLY A 38 15.73 8.13 6.31
CA GLY A 38 15.94 8.13 7.75
C GLY A 38 14.74 8.62 8.55
N PRO A 39 14.87 8.77 9.87
CA PRO A 39 13.74 9.13 10.73
C PRO A 39 13.32 10.59 10.55
N ILE A 40 12.02 10.84 10.67
CA ILE A 40 11.40 12.17 10.71
C ILE A 40 10.47 12.28 11.92
N LYS A 41 10.17 13.50 12.35
CA LYS A 41 9.17 13.74 13.40
C LYS A 41 7.74 13.60 12.83
N PRO A 42 6.75 13.22 13.64
CA PRO A 42 5.36 13.10 13.20
C PRO A 42 4.77 14.37 12.57
N ASP A 43 5.14 15.55 13.06
CA ASP A 43 4.71 16.84 12.55
C ASP A 43 5.28 17.15 11.15
N GLN A 44 6.34 16.47 10.74
CA GLN A 44 6.91 16.58 9.39
C GLN A 44 6.19 15.75 8.33
N LEU A 45 5.26 14.86 8.72
CA LEU A 45 4.44 14.12 7.76
C LEU A 45 3.61 15.05 6.86
N GLY A 46 2.98 16.05 7.45
CA GLY A 46 2.11 16.97 6.72
C GLY A 46 1.01 16.26 5.95
N PHE A 47 0.60 16.81 4.81
CA PHE A 47 -0.38 16.16 3.94
C PHE A 47 0.21 14.91 3.30
N THR A 48 -0.41 13.76 3.60
CA THR A 48 0.12 12.43 3.30
C THR A 48 -0.85 11.63 2.42
N LEU A 49 -0.34 11.06 1.33
CA LEU A 49 -1.00 9.99 0.59
C LEU A 49 -0.62 8.65 1.22
N CYS A 50 -1.61 7.89 1.66
CA CYS A 50 -1.38 6.73 2.54
C CYS A 50 -1.32 5.38 1.81
N HIS A 51 -1.43 5.37 0.46
CA HIS A 51 -1.45 4.13 -0.30
C HIS A 51 -1.04 4.39 -1.74
N GLU A 52 0.27 4.32 -2.02
CA GLU A 52 0.82 4.61 -3.33
C GLU A 52 1.76 3.50 -3.79
N HIS A 53 1.96 3.40 -5.12
CA HIS A 53 2.90 2.50 -5.76
C HIS A 53 3.78 3.33 -6.70
N LEU A 54 5.07 3.46 -6.38
CA LEU A 54 6.02 4.30 -7.14
C LEU A 54 7.02 3.48 -7.95
N TYR A 55 7.26 2.24 -7.56
CA TYR A 55 8.21 1.38 -8.24
C TYR A 55 7.87 -0.10 -8.05
N HIS A 56 7.56 -0.80 -9.13
CA HIS A 56 7.46 -2.27 -9.15
C HIS A 56 7.62 -2.82 -10.56
N LYS A 57 8.23 -3.98 -10.65
CA LYS A 57 8.43 -4.70 -11.92
C LYS A 57 7.70 -6.03 -11.99
N ALA A 58 7.41 -6.61 -10.87
CA ALA A 58 7.12 -8.03 -10.80
C ALA A 58 5.63 -8.38 -10.96
N TYR A 59 4.74 -7.39 -10.97
CA TYR A 59 3.28 -7.61 -11.10
C TYR A 59 2.88 -8.24 -12.44
N THR A 60 3.64 -8.02 -13.48
CA THR A 60 3.36 -8.50 -14.83
C THR A 60 3.24 -10.03 -14.95
N ARG A 61 3.92 -10.79 -14.09
CA ARG A 61 3.89 -12.27 -14.16
C ARG A 61 2.67 -12.91 -13.52
N TYR A 62 2.01 -12.24 -12.59
CA TYR A 62 1.03 -12.85 -11.70
C TYR A 62 -0.38 -12.30 -11.90
N PHE A 63 -0.49 -11.10 -12.46
CA PHE A 63 -1.75 -10.44 -12.74
C PHE A 63 -2.18 -10.52 -14.21
N VAL A 64 -1.55 -11.35 -15.02
CA VAL A 64 -2.09 -11.60 -16.37
C VAL A 64 -3.44 -12.31 -16.16
N PRO A 65 -4.57 -11.60 -16.19
CA PRO A 65 -5.86 -12.24 -16.20
C PRO A 65 -5.86 -13.18 -17.39
N LYS A 66 -6.59 -14.28 -17.29
CA LYS A 66 -6.90 -15.09 -18.46
C LYS A 66 -7.32 -14.13 -19.56
N PRO A 67 -6.72 -14.19 -20.76
CA PRO A 67 -7.05 -13.28 -21.84
C PRO A 67 -8.56 -13.28 -21.95
N LEU A 68 -9.17 -12.10 -21.82
CA LEU A 68 -10.55 -11.97 -22.20
C LEU A 68 -10.61 -12.45 -23.64
N ASP A 69 -11.33 -13.52 -23.87
CA ASP A 69 -11.52 -14.07 -25.21
C ASP A 69 -12.41 -13.12 -26.00
N ASN A 70 -11.83 -12.02 -26.40
CA ASN A 70 -12.51 -10.96 -27.11
C ASN A 70 -11.60 -10.36 -28.21
N LYS A 71 -12.22 -9.62 -29.10
CA LYS A 71 -11.58 -8.96 -30.25
C LYS A 71 -10.46 -7.97 -29.87
N TYR A 72 -10.31 -7.64 -28.58
CA TYR A 72 -9.34 -6.67 -28.05
C TYR A 72 -8.17 -7.32 -27.31
N SER A 73 -8.10 -8.67 -27.27
CA SER A 73 -7.02 -9.38 -26.56
C SER A 73 -5.62 -9.00 -27.06
N HIS A 74 -5.49 -8.61 -28.33
CA HIS A 74 -4.24 -8.11 -28.90
C HIS A 74 -3.73 -6.83 -28.25
N LEU A 75 -4.61 -6.03 -27.61
CA LEU A 75 -4.21 -4.81 -26.92
C LEU A 75 -3.48 -5.08 -25.60
N ASN A 76 -3.57 -6.28 -25.03
CA ASN A 76 -2.97 -6.61 -23.74
C ASN A 76 -1.43 -6.53 -23.77
N SER A 77 -0.81 -6.74 -24.91
CA SER A 77 0.65 -6.74 -25.12
C SER A 77 1.15 -5.61 -26.03
N THR A 78 0.27 -4.69 -26.44
CA THR A 78 0.67 -3.51 -27.21
C THR A 78 1.07 -2.37 -26.28
N PRO A 79 2.01 -1.49 -26.64
CA PRO A 79 2.32 -0.30 -25.85
C PRO A 79 1.07 0.54 -25.57
N VAL A 80 0.96 1.12 -24.38
CA VAL A 80 -0.13 2.05 -24.04
C VAL A 80 0.02 3.32 -24.85
N THR A 81 -1.00 3.64 -25.65
CA THR A 81 -1.08 4.89 -26.43
C THR A 81 -2.41 5.57 -26.16
N ILE A 82 -2.57 6.82 -26.62
CA ILE A 82 -3.83 7.53 -26.42
C ILE A 82 -5.02 6.84 -27.13
N GLU A 83 -4.76 6.13 -28.23
CA GLU A 83 -5.77 5.43 -29.01
C GLU A 83 -6.28 4.17 -28.30
N ASN A 84 -5.45 3.53 -27.45
CA ASN A 84 -5.83 2.32 -26.73
C ASN A 84 -5.98 2.55 -25.20
N LEU A 85 -5.78 3.77 -24.73
CA LEU A 85 -5.87 4.12 -23.30
C LEU A 85 -7.22 3.71 -22.67
N TRP A 86 -8.31 3.82 -23.41
CA TRP A 86 -9.63 3.38 -22.97
C TRP A 86 -9.64 1.91 -22.53
N HIS A 87 -8.91 1.04 -23.22
CA HIS A 87 -8.82 -0.37 -22.88
C HIS A 87 -8.10 -0.57 -21.53
N THR A 88 -6.99 0.13 -21.32
CA THR A 88 -6.26 0.13 -20.06
C THR A 88 -7.10 0.67 -18.91
N VAL A 89 -7.87 1.73 -19.11
CA VAL A 89 -8.77 2.32 -18.10
C VAL A 89 -9.85 1.33 -17.65
N TYR A 90 -10.45 0.58 -18.61
CA TYR A 90 -11.47 -0.44 -18.28
C TYR A 90 -10.87 -1.75 -17.76
N HIS A 91 -9.63 -2.06 -18.12
CA HIS A 91 -8.94 -3.30 -17.80
C HIS A 91 -7.53 -3.07 -17.28
N PRO A 92 -7.34 -2.34 -16.17
CA PRO A 92 -6.03 -1.86 -15.71
C PRO A 92 -5.04 -2.97 -15.36
N HIS A 93 -5.53 -4.16 -15.03
CA HIS A 93 -4.70 -5.30 -14.63
C HIS A 93 -4.35 -6.26 -15.78
N ILE A 94 -4.76 -5.97 -17.01
CA ILE A 94 -4.52 -6.84 -18.17
C ILE A 94 -3.30 -6.37 -18.96
N HIS A 95 -3.03 -5.08 -18.95
CA HIS A 95 -2.03 -4.47 -19.81
C HIS A 95 -0.66 -4.51 -19.13
N GLU A 96 0.32 -5.15 -19.77
CA GLU A 96 1.65 -5.35 -19.19
C GLU A 96 2.35 -4.01 -18.89
N ASP A 97 2.37 -3.09 -19.86
CA ASP A 97 2.98 -1.77 -19.69
C ASP A 97 2.36 -0.97 -18.53
N ASN A 98 1.06 -1.16 -18.28
CA ASN A 98 0.37 -0.48 -17.18
C ASN A 98 0.74 -1.02 -15.80
N LEU A 99 1.36 -2.19 -15.75
CA LEU A 99 1.78 -2.88 -14.53
C LEU A 99 3.29 -2.80 -14.28
N ASP A 100 4.04 -2.18 -15.18
CA ASP A 100 5.49 -1.99 -15.04
C ASP A 100 5.83 -0.51 -14.80
N LEU A 101 6.24 -0.18 -13.58
CA LEU A 101 6.67 1.16 -13.20
C LEU A 101 8.19 1.37 -13.31
N THR A 102 8.92 0.52 -14.05
CA THR A 102 10.38 0.57 -14.10
C THR A 102 10.98 1.23 -15.36
N SER A 103 10.18 1.46 -16.40
CA SER A 103 10.68 2.08 -17.62
C SER A 103 11.14 3.54 -17.38
N THR A 104 12.14 3.99 -18.12
CA THR A 104 12.67 5.36 -17.96
C THR A 104 11.60 6.44 -18.15
N ALA A 105 10.67 6.23 -19.08
CA ALA A 105 9.59 7.18 -19.34
C ALA A 105 8.66 7.28 -18.12
N VAL A 106 8.26 6.15 -17.54
CA VAL A 106 7.41 6.10 -16.34
C VAL A 106 8.14 6.70 -15.14
N GLN A 107 9.43 6.40 -14.96
CA GLN A 107 10.24 6.97 -13.87
C GLN A 107 10.34 8.50 -13.96
N ASN A 108 10.49 9.06 -15.15
CA ASN A 108 10.49 10.50 -15.35
C ASN A 108 9.11 11.13 -15.03
N ALA A 109 8.03 10.47 -15.43
CA ALA A 109 6.68 10.90 -15.10
C ALA A 109 6.44 10.90 -13.58
N ILE A 110 6.88 9.85 -12.87
CA ILE A 110 6.79 9.76 -11.40
C ILE A 110 7.59 10.90 -10.75
N ASP A 111 8.82 11.18 -11.21
CA ASP A 111 9.61 12.32 -10.71
C ASP A 111 8.84 13.66 -10.86
N ASP A 112 8.15 13.87 -11.97
CA ASP A 112 7.39 15.09 -12.21
C ASP A 112 6.09 15.16 -11.38
N GLU A 113 5.38 14.05 -11.24
CA GLU A 113 4.20 13.93 -10.37
C GLU A 113 4.56 14.17 -8.89
N LEU A 114 5.66 13.62 -8.40
CA LEU A 114 6.13 13.86 -7.04
C LEU A 114 6.47 15.35 -6.80
N LYS A 115 7.11 16.01 -7.75
CA LYS A 115 7.37 17.45 -7.69
C LYS A 115 6.07 18.26 -7.74
N PHE A 116 5.11 17.83 -8.58
CA PHE A 116 3.79 18.44 -8.65
C PHE A 116 3.04 18.29 -7.32
N PHE A 117 3.02 17.10 -6.75
CA PHE A 117 2.45 16.83 -5.43
C PHE A 117 3.07 17.76 -4.36
N LYS A 118 4.41 17.86 -4.33
CA LYS A 118 5.12 18.72 -3.37
C LYS A 118 4.76 20.19 -3.53
N ARG A 119 4.72 20.70 -4.76
CA ARG A 119 4.36 22.10 -5.05
C ARG A 119 2.93 22.46 -4.65
N ASN A 120 2.03 21.49 -4.63
CA ASN A 120 0.64 21.67 -4.24
C ASN A 120 0.36 21.37 -2.75
N GLY A 121 1.39 21.40 -1.91
CA GLY A 121 1.25 21.23 -0.46
C GLY A 121 1.36 19.79 0.05
N GLY A 122 1.63 18.84 -0.83
CA GLY A 122 1.91 17.46 -0.43
C GLY A 122 3.24 17.36 0.32
N SER A 123 3.31 16.46 1.28
CA SER A 123 4.49 16.32 2.14
C SER A 123 5.03 14.91 2.20
N SER A 124 4.16 13.91 2.29
CA SER A 124 4.57 12.52 2.49
C SER A 124 3.74 11.54 1.66
N MET A 125 4.31 10.38 1.37
CA MET A 125 3.61 9.24 0.76
C MET A 125 4.00 7.94 1.46
N VAL A 126 3.03 7.05 1.63
CA VAL A 126 3.27 5.66 2.04
C VAL A 126 3.25 4.79 0.80
N GLU A 127 4.40 4.24 0.47
CA GLU A 127 4.61 3.35 -0.66
C GLU A 127 4.45 1.91 -0.17
N VAL A 128 3.40 1.24 -0.63
CA VAL A 128 2.92 -0.03 -0.07
C VAL A 128 3.25 -1.25 -0.93
N THR A 129 4.17 -1.13 -1.87
CA THR A 129 4.61 -2.25 -2.71
C THR A 129 5.52 -3.18 -1.92
N THR A 130 5.04 -4.39 -1.60
CA THR A 130 5.79 -5.42 -0.89
C THR A 130 6.43 -6.46 -1.82
N PHE A 131 6.28 -6.27 -3.12
CA PHE A 131 6.77 -7.20 -4.13
C PHE A 131 7.35 -6.46 -5.34
N GLY A 132 8.63 -6.71 -5.64
CA GLY A 132 9.31 -6.08 -6.79
C GLY A 132 9.62 -4.59 -6.61
N THR A 133 9.55 -4.06 -5.38
CA THR A 133 9.95 -2.70 -5.04
C THR A 133 11.47 -2.59 -4.92
N ASP A 134 11.99 -1.35 -4.98
CA ASP A 134 13.38 -1.00 -4.73
C ASP A 134 13.45 0.23 -3.80
N LEU A 135 13.80 0.00 -2.53
CA LEU A 135 13.93 1.07 -1.54
C LEU A 135 14.99 2.11 -1.91
N ALA A 136 16.05 1.71 -2.64
CA ALA A 136 17.07 2.65 -3.10
C ALA A 136 16.49 3.61 -4.16
N LYS A 137 15.60 3.12 -5.01
CA LYS A 137 14.87 3.95 -5.98
C LYS A 137 13.88 4.90 -5.31
N LEU A 138 13.18 4.43 -4.30
CA LEU A 138 12.31 5.28 -3.49
C LEU A 138 13.10 6.39 -2.78
N ALA A 139 14.29 6.08 -2.27
CA ALA A 139 15.19 7.07 -1.68
C ALA A 139 15.68 8.10 -2.72
N GLU A 140 15.93 7.69 -3.97
CA GLU A 140 16.23 8.61 -5.07
C GLU A 140 15.07 9.57 -5.32
N PHE A 141 13.83 9.05 -5.46
CA PHE A 141 12.63 9.85 -5.62
C PHE A 141 12.42 10.85 -4.48
N SER A 142 12.59 10.39 -3.25
CA SER A 142 12.47 11.25 -2.06
C SER A 142 13.48 12.40 -2.07
N ARG A 143 14.75 12.13 -2.40
CA ARG A 143 15.80 13.18 -2.50
C ARG A 143 15.49 14.20 -3.59
N LYS A 144 15.01 13.76 -4.76
CA LYS A 144 14.73 14.63 -5.90
C LYS A 144 13.50 15.51 -5.69
N SER A 145 12.45 14.97 -5.09
CA SER A 145 11.16 15.63 -4.95
C SER A 145 11.03 16.42 -3.64
N GLY A 146 11.77 16.04 -2.60
CA GLY A 146 11.56 16.54 -1.23
C GLY A 146 10.28 16.01 -0.57
N VAL A 147 9.68 14.94 -1.12
CA VAL A 147 8.57 14.21 -0.51
C VAL A 147 9.13 13.15 0.44
N ASN A 148 8.62 13.06 1.66
CA ASN A 148 8.95 11.98 2.56
C ASN A 148 8.30 10.69 2.05
N ILE A 149 9.05 9.67 1.70
CA ILE A 149 8.52 8.39 1.25
C ILE A 149 8.72 7.34 2.34
N ILE A 150 7.63 6.81 2.85
CA ILE A 150 7.62 5.72 3.82
C ILE A 150 7.54 4.42 3.01
N GLY A 151 8.64 3.66 2.94
CA GLY A 151 8.67 2.37 2.28
C GLY A 151 8.07 1.26 3.14
N SER A 152 7.79 0.13 2.54
CA SER A 152 7.13 -1.00 3.17
C SER A 152 7.94 -2.30 3.10
N THR A 153 7.60 -3.24 3.99
CA THR A 153 8.03 -4.65 3.95
C THR A 153 6.83 -5.56 4.06
N GLY A 154 6.93 -6.78 3.59
CA GLY A 154 5.87 -7.78 3.71
C GLY A 154 5.75 -8.68 2.49
N PHE A 155 4.59 -9.33 2.39
CA PHE A 155 4.30 -10.26 1.30
C PHE A 155 2.90 -10.01 0.75
N TYR A 156 2.80 -9.99 -0.58
CA TYR A 156 1.53 -9.85 -1.28
C TYR A 156 0.81 -11.20 -1.41
N VAL A 157 -0.16 -11.32 -2.32
CA VAL A 157 -0.91 -12.55 -2.54
C VAL A 157 0.00 -13.72 -2.96
N HIS A 158 -0.38 -14.94 -2.61
CA HIS A 158 0.43 -16.15 -2.84
C HIS A 158 0.87 -16.31 -4.29
N GLN A 159 0.05 -15.91 -5.27
CA GLN A 159 0.40 -16.01 -6.70
C GLN A 159 1.61 -15.14 -7.08
N ALA A 160 1.95 -14.12 -6.29
CA ALA A 160 3.10 -13.25 -6.54
C ALA A 160 4.45 -13.92 -6.22
N PHE A 161 4.45 -15.09 -5.58
CA PHE A 161 5.67 -15.71 -5.06
C PHE A 161 5.91 -17.11 -5.59
N SER A 162 7.19 -17.47 -5.69
CA SER A 162 7.62 -18.84 -6.01
C SER A 162 7.30 -19.80 -4.87
N GLU A 163 7.26 -21.10 -5.15
CA GLU A 163 7.05 -22.14 -4.16
C GLU A 163 8.05 -22.07 -3.00
N SER A 164 9.30 -21.73 -3.28
CA SER A 164 10.34 -21.57 -2.25
C SER A 164 10.07 -20.47 -1.24
N ILE A 165 9.29 -19.45 -1.62
CA ILE A 165 8.82 -18.40 -0.70
C ILE A 165 7.54 -18.84 -0.01
N ARG A 166 6.60 -19.41 -0.75
CA ARG A 166 5.31 -19.86 -0.21
C ARG A 166 5.41 -20.98 0.83
N SER A 167 6.46 -21.78 0.74
CA SER A 167 6.76 -22.87 1.71
C SER A 167 7.48 -22.40 2.98
N LYS A 168 7.78 -21.10 3.13
CA LYS A 168 8.41 -20.58 4.35
C LYS A 168 7.50 -20.74 5.57
N SER A 169 8.11 -21.07 6.71
CA SER A 169 7.42 -21.09 8.00
C SER A 169 7.03 -19.67 8.45
N ILE A 170 6.10 -19.57 9.40
CA ILE A 170 5.72 -18.31 10.05
C ILE A 170 6.95 -17.61 10.62
N GLU A 171 7.86 -18.33 11.27
CA GLU A 171 9.12 -17.83 11.81
C GLU A 171 10.01 -17.21 10.73
N ASN A 172 10.17 -17.89 9.58
CA ASN A 172 11.00 -17.38 8.51
C ASN A 172 10.40 -16.14 7.84
N LEU A 173 9.07 -16.04 7.73
CA LEU A 173 8.36 -14.86 7.26
C LEU A 173 8.52 -13.70 8.25
N TYR A 174 8.35 -13.97 9.54
CA TYR A 174 8.55 -13.01 10.63
C TYR A 174 9.98 -12.46 10.64
N GLU A 175 11.01 -13.33 10.63
CA GLU A 175 12.41 -12.92 10.64
C GLU A 175 12.80 -12.12 9.38
N THR A 176 12.23 -12.47 8.22
CA THR A 176 12.45 -11.70 6.99
C THR A 176 11.98 -10.26 7.17
N MET A 177 10.72 -10.05 7.56
CA MET A 177 10.16 -8.70 7.78
C MET A 177 10.87 -7.95 8.92
N LYS A 178 11.21 -8.64 10.01
CA LYS A 178 11.93 -8.06 11.15
C LYS A 178 13.31 -7.55 10.75
N ASN A 179 14.07 -8.34 10.00
CA ASN A 179 15.40 -7.96 9.55
C ASN A 179 15.33 -6.74 8.61
N GLU A 180 14.34 -6.67 7.73
CA GLU A 180 14.15 -5.51 6.86
C GLU A 180 13.79 -4.24 7.64
N LEU A 181 12.93 -4.34 8.67
CA LEU A 181 12.56 -3.21 9.52
C LEU A 181 13.73 -2.71 10.40
N ILE A 182 14.55 -3.62 10.92
CA ILE A 182 15.62 -3.27 11.86
C ILE A 182 16.91 -2.89 11.14
N SER A 183 17.34 -3.75 10.20
CA SER A 183 18.63 -3.62 9.51
C SER A 183 18.50 -2.91 8.16
N GLY A 184 17.31 -2.96 7.57
CA GLY A 184 17.04 -2.42 6.23
C GLY A 184 17.49 -3.32 5.10
N VAL A 185 17.02 -2.99 3.90
CA VAL A 185 17.51 -3.56 2.64
C VAL A 185 18.54 -2.58 2.07
N ASN A 186 19.78 -3.02 1.95
CA ASN A 186 20.92 -2.16 1.56
C ASN A 186 21.06 -0.90 2.45
N GLY A 187 20.74 -1.04 3.75
CA GLY A 187 20.83 0.05 4.73
C GLY A 187 19.63 1.02 4.70
N ILE A 188 18.63 0.80 3.86
CA ILE A 188 17.41 1.61 3.84
C ILE A 188 16.29 0.82 4.52
N ARG A 189 15.69 1.41 5.55
CA ARG A 189 14.69 0.76 6.40
C ARG A 189 13.28 1.15 5.98
N PRO A 190 12.37 0.18 5.76
CA PRO A 190 10.96 0.47 5.61
C PRO A 190 10.34 0.97 6.93
N GLY A 191 9.23 1.69 6.83
CA GLY A 191 8.53 2.25 7.99
C GLY A 191 7.20 1.57 8.33
N VAL A 192 6.69 0.70 7.45
CA VAL A 192 5.42 -0.02 7.64
C VAL A 192 5.53 -1.47 7.19
N ILE A 193 4.64 -2.32 7.71
CA ILE A 193 4.42 -3.68 7.19
C ILE A 193 3.21 -3.64 6.25
N GLY A 194 3.37 -4.13 5.03
CA GLY A 194 2.29 -4.19 4.03
C GLY A 194 2.42 -3.14 2.91
N GLU A 195 1.53 -3.22 1.85
CA GLU A 195 0.25 -3.95 2.01
C GLU A 195 0.44 -5.47 1.92
N LEU A 196 -0.06 -6.17 2.93
CA LEU A 196 -0.12 -7.63 2.93
C LEU A 196 -1.30 -8.06 2.07
N GLY A 197 -1.05 -8.84 1.01
CA GLY A 197 -2.10 -9.29 0.13
C GLY A 197 -2.83 -10.52 0.67
N SER A 198 -4.14 -10.59 0.47
CA SER A 198 -4.90 -11.81 0.67
C SER A 198 -5.94 -12.03 -0.42
N CYS A 199 -6.15 -13.29 -0.76
CA CYS A 199 -7.22 -13.74 -1.64
C CYS A 199 -8.47 -14.14 -0.83
N TRP A 200 -9.49 -14.63 -1.53
CA TRP A 200 -10.63 -15.29 -0.91
C TRP A 200 -10.97 -16.59 -1.66
N PRO A 201 -11.06 -17.71 -0.99
CA PRO A 201 -10.66 -17.96 0.41
C PRO A 201 -9.17 -17.63 0.66
N ILE A 202 -8.82 -17.33 1.93
CA ILE A 202 -7.44 -16.98 2.29
C ILE A 202 -6.55 -18.20 2.11
N ASP A 203 -5.46 -18.06 1.36
CA ASP A 203 -4.46 -19.11 1.15
C ASP A 203 -3.65 -19.38 2.42
N SER A 204 -3.12 -20.59 2.57
CA SER A 204 -2.33 -20.98 3.74
C SER A 204 -1.07 -20.12 3.92
N PHE A 205 -0.39 -19.76 2.83
CA PHE A 205 0.74 -18.84 2.88
C PHE A 205 0.33 -17.45 3.36
N GLU A 206 -0.77 -16.92 2.83
CA GLU A 206 -1.30 -15.59 3.20
C GLU A 206 -1.72 -15.57 4.67
N LYS A 207 -2.32 -16.66 5.17
CA LYS A 207 -2.61 -16.83 6.59
C LYS A 207 -1.34 -16.79 7.44
N ASN A 208 -0.28 -17.50 7.03
CA ASN A 208 1.00 -17.50 7.73
C ASN A 208 1.65 -16.10 7.74
N VAL A 209 1.54 -15.35 6.64
CA VAL A 209 1.99 -13.95 6.56
C VAL A 209 1.24 -13.07 7.54
N LEU A 210 -0.09 -13.19 7.62
CA LEU A 210 -0.91 -12.42 8.57
C LEU A 210 -0.52 -12.71 10.02
N ILE A 211 -0.28 -13.97 10.36
CA ILE A 211 0.16 -14.38 11.71
C ILE A 211 1.55 -13.80 12.02
N ALA A 212 2.51 -13.95 11.12
CA ALA A 212 3.86 -13.42 11.28
C ALA A 212 3.86 -11.89 11.46
N ALA A 213 3.07 -11.19 10.64
CA ALA A 213 2.93 -9.74 10.71
C ALA A 213 2.26 -9.27 12.00
N ALA A 214 1.24 -9.98 12.50
CA ALA A 214 0.57 -9.69 13.76
C ALA A 214 1.53 -9.80 14.96
N GLN A 215 2.32 -10.87 15.01
CA GLN A 215 3.34 -11.08 16.04
C GLN A 215 4.41 -9.99 15.99
N LEU A 216 4.90 -9.66 14.82
CA LEU A 216 5.91 -8.62 14.61
C LEU A 216 5.37 -7.22 14.94
N GLN A 217 4.14 -6.91 14.56
CA GLN A 217 3.48 -5.68 14.95
C GLN A 217 3.37 -5.56 16.48
N ASN A 218 3.01 -6.64 17.15
CA ASN A 218 2.91 -6.63 18.62
C ASN A 218 4.26 -6.38 19.30
N GLU A 219 5.34 -6.90 18.73
CA GLU A 219 6.70 -6.66 19.23
C GLU A 219 7.20 -5.24 18.93
N LEU A 220 7.17 -4.83 17.67
CA LEU A 220 7.79 -3.59 17.21
C LEU A 220 6.85 -2.38 17.17
N ARG A 221 5.54 -2.60 17.38
CA ARG A 221 4.52 -1.55 17.34
C ARG A 221 4.40 -0.83 15.97
N VAL A 222 4.90 -1.43 14.91
CA VAL A 222 4.89 -0.90 13.53
C VAL A 222 3.47 -0.91 12.96
N PRO A 223 3.04 0.10 12.19
CA PRO A 223 1.77 0.07 11.48
C PRO A 223 1.71 -1.07 10.45
N VAL A 224 0.53 -1.64 10.27
CA VAL A 224 0.28 -2.71 9.29
C VAL A 224 -0.83 -2.30 8.33
N ILE A 225 -0.62 -2.55 7.04
CA ILE A 225 -1.57 -2.28 5.96
C ILE A 225 -1.90 -3.61 5.29
N ILE A 226 -3.18 -3.90 5.11
CA ILE A 226 -3.67 -5.18 4.57
C ILE A 226 -4.58 -4.95 3.37
N HIS A 227 -4.32 -5.68 2.29
CA HIS A 227 -5.15 -5.76 1.09
C HIS A 227 -6.08 -6.97 1.16
N PRO A 228 -7.38 -6.80 1.43
CA PRO A 228 -8.30 -7.91 1.56
C PRO A 228 -8.72 -8.48 0.21
N GLY A 229 -9.06 -9.75 0.18
CA GLY A 229 -9.77 -10.38 -0.92
C GLY A 229 -11.11 -9.65 -1.22
N ARG A 230 -11.61 -9.83 -2.44
CA ARG A 230 -12.82 -9.10 -2.93
C ARG A 230 -14.16 -9.67 -2.45
N HIS A 231 -14.18 -10.54 -1.47
CA HIS A 231 -15.38 -11.12 -0.89
C HIS A 231 -15.77 -10.40 0.39
N SER A 232 -17.06 -10.27 0.66
CA SER A 232 -17.58 -9.56 1.84
C SER A 232 -17.07 -10.13 3.17
N GLU A 233 -16.80 -11.44 3.23
CA GLU A 233 -16.30 -12.11 4.43
C GLU A 233 -14.78 -12.00 4.62
N ALA A 234 -14.04 -11.62 3.57
CA ALA A 234 -12.58 -11.57 3.62
C ALA A 234 -12.04 -10.66 4.74
N PRO A 235 -12.52 -9.42 4.93
CA PRO A 235 -12.06 -8.56 6.00
C PRO A 235 -12.29 -9.13 7.40
N PHE A 236 -13.43 -9.79 7.62
CA PHE A 236 -13.75 -10.38 8.93
C PHE A 236 -12.82 -11.54 9.27
N GLU A 237 -12.57 -12.42 8.30
CA GLU A 237 -11.66 -13.55 8.50
C GLU A 237 -10.21 -13.07 8.71
N ILE A 238 -9.77 -12.05 7.97
CA ILE A 238 -8.46 -11.42 8.19
C ILE A 238 -8.36 -10.90 9.62
N ILE A 239 -9.34 -10.13 10.08
CA ILE A 239 -9.35 -9.56 11.42
C ILE A 239 -9.33 -10.66 12.49
N ARG A 240 -10.12 -11.73 12.29
CA ARG A 240 -10.14 -12.88 13.19
C ARG A 240 -8.75 -13.50 13.32
N ILE A 241 -8.12 -13.87 12.19
CA ILE A 241 -6.78 -14.46 12.16
C ILE A 241 -5.76 -13.52 12.82
N TYR A 242 -5.82 -12.25 12.46
CA TYR A 242 -4.88 -11.23 12.91
C TYR A 242 -4.96 -10.99 14.42
N THR A 243 -6.18 -10.91 14.95
CA THR A 243 -6.43 -10.70 16.39
C THR A 243 -6.04 -11.94 17.20
N GLU A 244 -6.39 -13.15 16.72
CA GLU A 244 -6.00 -14.40 17.34
C GLU A 244 -4.47 -14.57 17.44
N ALA A 245 -3.73 -14.00 16.48
CA ALA A 245 -2.27 -13.96 16.48
C ALA A 245 -1.65 -12.84 17.33
N GLY A 246 -2.47 -12.01 18.01
CA GLY A 246 -2.02 -10.93 18.88
C GLY A 246 -1.80 -9.58 18.17
N GLY A 247 -2.30 -9.43 16.95
CA GLY A 247 -2.19 -8.18 16.19
C GLY A 247 -2.97 -7.01 16.81
N ILE A 248 -2.46 -5.80 16.63
CA ILE A 248 -3.01 -4.56 17.19
C ILE A 248 -3.91 -3.90 16.15
N VAL A 249 -5.21 -4.19 16.20
CA VAL A 249 -6.19 -3.68 15.23
C VAL A 249 -6.19 -2.15 15.13
N SER A 250 -6.02 -1.44 16.23
CA SER A 250 -5.96 0.03 16.25
C SER A 250 -4.73 0.64 15.55
N LYS A 251 -3.75 -0.18 15.18
CA LYS A 251 -2.56 0.18 14.38
C LYS A 251 -2.54 -0.52 13.01
N THR A 252 -3.71 -1.00 12.56
CA THR A 252 -3.85 -1.74 11.29
C THR A 252 -4.82 -1.03 10.37
N ILE A 253 -4.43 -0.88 9.12
CA ILE A 253 -5.25 -0.32 8.05
C ILE A 253 -5.73 -1.46 7.14
N MET A 254 -7.02 -1.51 6.86
CA MET A 254 -7.58 -2.38 5.83
C MET A 254 -7.88 -1.54 4.60
N SER A 255 -7.21 -1.84 3.49
CA SER A 255 -7.35 -1.11 2.22
C SER A 255 -8.59 -1.56 1.43
N HIS A 256 -8.99 -0.77 0.45
CA HIS A 256 -9.96 -1.15 -0.60
C HIS A 256 -11.34 -1.61 -0.12
N LEU A 257 -11.77 -1.23 1.07
CA LEU A 257 -13.08 -1.61 1.61
C LEU A 257 -14.24 -0.95 0.86
N GLU A 258 -13.98 0.13 0.10
CA GLU A 258 -14.97 0.75 -0.78
C GLU A 258 -15.54 -0.21 -1.83
N ARG A 259 -14.80 -1.27 -2.18
CA ARG A 259 -15.27 -2.33 -3.09
C ARG A 259 -16.42 -3.16 -2.52
N LEU A 260 -16.62 -3.10 -1.21
CA LEU A 260 -17.60 -3.89 -0.47
C LEU A 260 -18.83 -3.07 -0.04
N LEU A 261 -18.94 -1.80 -0.49
CA LEU A 261 -19.96 -0.83 -0.07
C LEU A 261 -21.42 -1.23 -0.36
N ASN A 262 -21.65 -2.16 -1.24
CA ASN A 262 -23.01 -2.63 -1.55
C ASN A 262 -23.65 -3.46 -0.41
N HIS A 263 -22.92 -3.73 0.66
CA HIS A 263 -23.36 -4.46 1.85
C HIS A 263 -23.56 -3.50 3.03
N ILE A 264 -24.71 -2.86 3.15
CA ILE A 264 -25.02 -1.83 4.18
C ILE A 264 -24.73 -2.32 5.60
N ASN A 265 -24.99 -3.58 5.91
CA ASN A 265 -24.73 -4.16 7.23
C ASN A 265 -23.22 -4.27 7.56
N PHE A 266 -22.37 -4.28 6.55
CA PHE A 266 -20.92 -4.35 6.68
C PHE A 266 -20.35 -3.12 7.40
N TRP A 267 -20.84 -1.92 7.09
CA TRP A 267 -20.37 -0.67 7.68
C TRP A 267 -20.66 -0.56 9.17
N LEU A 268 -21.86 -0.97 9.60
CA LEU A 268 -22.26 -0.93 11.00
C LEU A 268 -21.39 -1.85 11.88
N ILE A 269 -21.01 -3.01 11.37
CA ILE A 269 -20.20 -3.98 12.11
C ILE A 269 -18.74 -3.51 12.22
N ILE A 270 -18.17 -2.99 11.13
CA ILE A 270 -16.78 -2.53 11.12
C ILE A 270 -16.59 -1.26 11.95
N VAL A 271 -17.47 -0.26 11.81
CA VAL A 271 -17.38 1.00 12.55
C VAL A 271 -17.61 0.80 14.06
N ASN A 272 -18.49 -0.12 14.47
CA ASN A 272 -18.84 -0.33 15.87
C ASN A 272 -17.86 -1.28 16.62
N ASN A 273 -17.14 -2.15 15.92
CA ASN A 273 -16.29 -3.17 16.56
C ASN A 273 -14.79 -2.97 16.34
N LEU A 274 -14.41 -2.08 15.43
CA LEU A 274 -13.04 -1.94 14.98
C LEU A 274 -12.72 -0.46 14.78
N ASN A 275 -11.68 0.03 15.44
CA ASN A 275 -11.06 1.30 15.05
C ASN A 275 -10.32 1.13 13.70
N VAL A 276 -10.99 0.51 12.72
CA VAL A 276 -10.45 0.31 11.38
C VAL A 276 -10.60 1.61 10.61
N PHE A 277 -9.49 2.19 10.23
CA PHE A 277 -9.47 3.40 9.42
C PHE A 277 -9.75 3.06 7.95
N PHE A 278 -10.76 3.72 7.41
CA PHE A 278 -11.11 3.62 6.00
C PHE A 278 -10.33 4.66 5.20
N LEU A 279 -9.50 4.22 4.29
CA LEU A 279 -9.00 5.08 3.23
C LEU A 279 -10.11 5.21 2.17
N ASN A 280 -10.78 6.34 2.16
CA ASN A 280 -11.85 6.61 1.18
C ASN A 280 -11.27 7.33 -0.03
N PHE A 281 -10.98 6.60 -1.10
CA PHE A 281 -10.47 7.15 -2.36
C PHE A 281 -11.57 7.72 -3.28
N ARG A 282 -12.75 8.05 -2.77
CA ARG A 282 -13.90 8.49 -3.61
C ARG A 282 -13.77 9.85 -4.29
N ASN A 283 -12.63 10.51 -4.31
CA ASN A 283 -12.52 11.85 -4.92
C ASN A 283 -11.53 11.99 -6.07
N ILE A 284 -11.10 10.91 -6.72
CA ILE A 284 -10.56 11.03 -8.07
C ILE A 284 -11.74 11.00 -9.04
N ARG A 285 -12.44 12.13 -9.16
CA ARG A 285 -13.27 12.37 -10.34
C ARG A 285 -12.30 12.59 -11.50
N TYR A 286 -12.18 11.60 -12.37
CA TYR A 286 -11.76 11.86 -13.73
C TYR A 286 -12.73 12.93 -14.26
N ARG A 287 -12.25 14.16 -14.45
CA ARG A 287 -12.98 15.12 -15.28
C ARG A 287 -12.97 14.50 -16.66
N THR A 288 -14.12 14.07 -17.12
CA THR A 288 -14.37 13.97 -18.55
C THR A 288 -14.04 15.33 -19.13
N ILE A 289 -13.07 15.37 -20.00
CA ILE A 289 -12.83 16.53 -20.86
C ILE A 289 -13.99 16.49 -21.83
N ASP A 290 -14.92 17.44 -21.65
CA ASP A 290 -15.95 17.76 -22.66
C ASP A 290 -15.27 18.38 -23.89
#